data_c5c9ca1cbbb5c54b248c9fcea84d8171
#
_entry.id   c5c9ca1cbbb5c54b248c9fcea84d8171
#
_cell.length_a   1.000
_cell.length_b   1.000
_cell.length_c   1.000
_cell.angle_alpha   90.00
_cell.angle_beta   90.00
_cell.angle_gamma   90.00
#
_symmetry.space_group_name_H-M   'P 1'
#
loop_
_entity.id
_entity.type
_entity.pdbx_description
1 polymer ?
#
loop_
_entity_poly.entity_id
_entity_poly.type
_entity_poly.pdbx_seq_one_letter_code
_entity_poly.pdbx_strand_id
1 'polypeptide(L)'
;MNKRIGILCVGNILLLDEGVGPRVAEELLKQYSFPENVEVLDRGTMGMALLSDIKNFDVILVIDAVDNTGKPPGTVVSFVPEDIAPCEAFHGAHDARLVDVLEAASLLGYRPEVHCLGIQVQNMNPSDYTIGLTPLVEASLPFLVECVKGFLKKQGIRVEERQIS
;
A
#
# COMPACT_ATOMS: atom_id res chain seq x y z
N MET A 1 -12.16 -15.83 16.55
CA MET A 1 -10.83 -15.20 16.67
C MET A 1 -10.68 -14.11 15.63
N ASN A 2 -10.12 -12.99 16.04
CA ASN A 2 -9.92 -11.87 15.14
C ASN A 2 -8.76 -12.16 14.20
N LYS A 3 -8.96 -11.90 12.91
CA LYS A 3 -7.88 -11.99 11.91
C LYS A 3 -6.84 -10.91 12.16
N ARG A 4 -5.60 -11.23 11.90
CA ARG A 4 -4.50 -10.26 11.91
C ARG A 4 -4.42 -9.60 10.54
N ILE A 5 -4.48 -8.28 10.52
CA ILE A 5 -4.55 -7.48 9.29
C ILE A 5 -3.34 -6.57 9.21
N GLY A 6 -2.62 -6.64 8.10
CA GLY A 6 -1.49 -5.77 7.81
C GLY A 6 -1.83 -4.80 6.69
N ILE A 7 -1.59 -3.51 6.93
CA ILE A 7 -1.65 -2.48 5.89
C ILE A 7 -0.20 -2.19 5.52
N LEU A 8 0.25 -2.72 4.39
CA LEU A 8 1.63 -2.60 3.94
C LEU A 8 1.75 -1.44 2.95
N CYS A 9 2.37 -0.36 3.40
CA CYS A 9 2.58 0.84 2.59
C CYS A 9 4.01 0.80 2.06
N VAL A 10 4.15 0.72 0.75
CA VAL A 10 5.45 0.57 0.09
C VAL A 10 5.70 1.71 -0.89
N GLY A 11 6.96 2.03 -1.11
CA GLY A 11 7.37 3.05 -2.05
C GLY A 11 8.63 3.78 -1.62
N ASN A 12 9.24 4.49 -2.58
CA ASN A 12 10.46 5.25 -2.34
C ASN A 12 10.14 6.74 -2.21
N ILE A 13 10.29 7.30 -1.01
CA ILE A 13 10.00 8.71 -0.74
C ILE A 13 10.91 9.68 -1.51
N LEU A 14 12.01 9.21 -2.05
CA LEU A 14 12.94 10.04 -2.81
C LEU A 14 12.53 10.21 -4.28
N LEU A 15 11.52 9.49 -4.75
CA LEU A 15 11.10 9.47 -6.14
C LEU A 15 9.69 10.06 -6.33
N LEU A 16 9.43 11.20 -5.71
CA LEU A 16 8.20 11.98 -5.87
C LEU A 16 6.96 11.10 -5.60
N ASP A 17 6.10 10.85 -6.59
CA ASP A 17 4.85 10.11 -6.38
C ASP A 17 5.04 8.64 -5.97
N GLU A 18 6.22 8.06 -6.18
CA GLU A 18 6.51 6.72 -5.67
C GLU A 18 6.45 6.66 -4.15
N GLY A 19 6.55 7.81 -3.49
CA GLY A 19 6.43 7.95 -2.04
C GLY A 19 4.99 7.99 -1.51
N VAL A 20 3.97 7.77 -2.34
CA VAL A 20 2.57 7.87 -1.90
C VAL A 20 2.21 6.84 -0.83
N GLY A 21 2.72 5.60 -0.95
CA GLY A 21 2.48 4.57 0.07
C GLY A 21 2.94 5.01 1.46
N PRO A 22 4.21 5.37 1.64
CA PRO A 22 4.70 5.93 2.90
C PRO A 22 3.90 7.13 3.42
N ARG A 23 3.45 8.00 2.53
CA ARG A 23 2.62 9.16 2.93
C ARG A 23 1.27 8.73 3.47
N VAL A 24 0.67 7.69 2.90
CA VAL A 24 -0.58 7.12 3.43
C VAL A 24 -0.36 6.55 4.82
N ALA A 25 0.73 5.82 5.04
CA ALA A 25 1.07 5.31 6.36
C ALA A 25 1.17 6.43 7.39
N GLU A 26 1.86 7.51 7.03
CA GLU A 26 2.01 8.70 7.89
C GLU A 26 0.64 9.29 8.25
N GLU A 27 -0.24 9.50 7.25
CA GLU A 27 -1.56 10.06 7.49
C GLU A 27 -2.43 9.15 8.35
N LEU A 28 -2.40 7.83 8.10
CA LEU A 28 -3.17 6.86 8.89
C LEU A 28 -2.73 6.87 10.35
N LEU A 29 -1.44 6.80 10.60
CA LEU A 29 -0.90 6.74 11.96
C LEU A 29 -1.07 8.05 12.73
N LYS A 30 -1.10 9.18 12.00
CA LYS A 30 -1.31 10.49 12.60
C LYS A 30 -2.77 10.73 13.01
N GLN A 31 -3.72 10.27 12.17
CA GLN A 31 -5.13 10.61 12.34
C GLN A 31 -5.93 9.55 13.10
N TYR A 32 -5.51 8.31 13.12
CA TYR A 32 -6.30 7.19 13.63
C TYR A 32 -5.53 6.31 14.58
N SER A 33 -6.25 5.68 15.50
CA SER A 33 -5.76 4.57 16.29
C SER A 33 -6.42 3.28 15.81
N PHE A 34 -5.64 2.21 15.82
CA PHE A 34 -6.04 0.92 15.30
C PHE A 34 -6.12 -0.12 16.43
N PRO A 35 -7.03 -1.11 16.33
CA PRO A 35 -7.06 -2.18 17.30
C PRO A 35 -5.79 -3.04 17.20
N GLU A 36 -5.57 -3.85 18.22
CA GLU A 36 -4.35 -4.64 18.39
C GLU A 36 -4.06 -5.61 17.24
N ASN A 37 -5.12 -6.05 16.54
CA ASN A 37 -5.00 -6.98 15.42
C ASN A 37 -4.77 -6.31 14.07
N VAL A 38 -4.59 -5.00 14.03
CA VAL A 38 -4.30 -4.25 12.81
C VAL A 38 -2.98 -3.50 12.95
N GLU A 39 -2.09 -3.67 11.99
CA GLU A 39 -0.84 -2.93 11.93
C GLU A 39 -0.72 -2.18 10.62
N VAL A 40 -0.29 -0.92 10.69
CA VAL A 40 0.08 -0.10 9.55
C VAL A 40 1.60 -0.06 9.47
N LEU A 41 2.16 -0.57 8.39
CA LEU A 41 3.61 -0.73 8.23
C LEU A 41 4.09 0.05 7.01
N ASP A 42 5.01 0.97 7.25
CA ASP A 42 5.78 1.63 6.19
C ASP A 42 7.03 0.79 5.95
N ARG A 43 7.08 0.13 4.80
CA ARG A 43 8.19 -0.78 4.46
C ARG A 43 9.13 -0.23 3.38
N GLY A 44 9.00 1.05 3.05
CA GLY A 44 9.87 1.66 2.05
C GLY A 44 9.80 0.92 0.72
N THR A 45 10.94 0.53 0.16
CA THR A 45 10.97 -0.23 -1.09
C THR A 45 10.58 -1.68 -0.86
N MET A 46 9.72 -2.20 -1.76
CA MET A 46 9.28 -3.59 -1.71
C MET A 46 10.44 -4.52 -2.04
N GLY A 47 10.51 -5.66 -1.38
CA GLY A 47 11.51 -6.69 -1.65
C GLY A 47 11.24 -7.93 -0.84
N MET A 48 12.15 -8.91 -0.90
CA MET A 48 12.00 -10.17 -0.19
C MET A 48 11.91 -10.00 1.33
N ALA A 49 12.32 -8.86 1.87
CA ALA A 49 12.12 -8.53 3.29
C ALA A 49 10.64 -8.54 3.70
N LEU A 50 9.71 -8.28 2.76
CA LEU A 50 8.27 -8.39 3.02
C LEU A 50 7.83 -9.80 3.38
N LEU A 51 8.62 -10.82 3.03
CA LEU A 51 8.29 -12.21 3.34
C LEU A 51 8.08 -12.41 4.84
N SER A 52 8.90 -11.77 5.67
CA SER A 52 8.75 -11.86 7.12
C SER A 52 7.50 -11.16 7.64
N ASP A 53 7.03 -10.12 6.95
CA ASP A 53 5.75 -9.48 7.30
C ASP A 53 4.57 -10.35 6.90
N ILE A 54 4.60 -10.91 5.69
CA ILE A 54 3.48 -11.69 5.12
C ILE A 54 3.07 -12.83 6.03
N LYS A 55 4.03 -13.53 6.62
CA LYS A 55 3.74 -14.67 7.51
C LYS A 55 3.03 -14.27 8.81
N ASN A 56 2.99 -13.00 9.16
CA ASN A 56 2.39 -12.53 10.40
C ASN A 56 0.91 -12.13 10.27
N PHE A 57 0.36 -12.11 9.06
CA PHE A 57 -0.99 -11.61 8.82
C PHE A 57 -1.87 -12.63 8.11
N ASP A 58 -3.16 -12.59 8.44
CA ASP A 58 -4.19 -13.38 7.75
C ASP A 58 -4.73 -12.63 6.53
N VAL A 59 -4.79 -11.31 6.62
CA VAL A 59 -5.25 -10.42 5.56
C VAL A 59 -4.25 -9.28 5.40
N ILE A 60 -3.91 -8.97 4.15
CA ILE A 60 -2.95 -7.91 3.83
C ILE A 60 -3.57 -6.96 2.80
N LEU A 61 -3.47 -5.68 3.07
CA LEU A 61 -3.74 -4.63 2.09
C LEU A 61 -2.42 -3.95 1.74
N VAL A 62 -2.03 -4.03 0.48
CA VAL A 62 -0.82 -3.36 -0.02
C VAL A 62 -1.23 -2.03 -0.65
N ILE A 63 -0.52 -0.96 -0.31
CA ILE A 63 -0.73 0.37 -0.86
C ILE A 63 0.53 0.79 -1.59
N ASP A 64 0.43 1.08 -2.88
CA ASP A 64 1.57 1.38 -3.73
C ASP A 64 1.21 2.39 -4.84
N ALA A 65 2.23 3.04 -5.35
CA ALA A 65 2.13 3.85 -6.55
C ALA A 65 2.04 2.96 -7.78
N VAL A 66 1.19 3.32 -8.73
CA VAL A 66 1.06 2.60 -9.99
C VAL A 66 1.08 3.57 -11.17
N ASP A 67 1.53 3.10 -12.31
CA ASP A 67 1.57 3.89 -13.54
C ASP A 67 0.89 3.13 -14.68
N ASN A 68 0.66 3.82 -15.78
CA ASN A 68 0.10 3.22 -17.02
C ASN A 68 -1.26 2.55 -16.83
N THR A 69 -2.07 3.03 -15.90
CA THR A 69 -3.43 2.51 -15.68
C THR A 69 -4.43 3.02 -16.73
N GLY A 70 -4.08 4.05 -17.48
CA GLY A 70 -5.01 4.75 -18.39
C GLY A 70 -5.95 5.70 -17.68
N LYS A 71 -5.79 5.91 -16.38
CA LYS A 71 -6.61 6.81 -15.55
C LYS A 71 -5.85 8.08 -15.21
N PRO A 72 -6.56 9.17 -14.87
CA PRO A 72 -5.88 10.40 -14.43
C PRO A 72 -5.05 10.21 -13.16
N PRO A 73 -3.96 10.99 -12.98
CA PRO A 73 -3.19 10.97 -11.74
C PRO A 73 -4.07 11.21 -10.51
N GLY A 74 -3.79 10.48 -9.44
CA GLY A 74 -4.57 10.53 -8.21
C GLY A 74 -5.73 9.55 -8.17
N THR A 75 -6.02 8.84 -9.26
CA THR A 75 -7.06 7.82 -9.30
C THR A 75 -6.62 6.61 -8.47
N VAL A 76 -7.50 6.14 -7.58
CA VAL A 76 -7.27 4.93 -6.79
C VAL A 76 -7.85 3.74 -7.55
N VAL A 77 -7.04 2.70 -7.72
CA VAL A 77 -7.46 1.46 -8.35
C VAL A 77 -7.31 0.31 -7.35
N SER A 78 -8.32 -0.55 -7.31
CA SER A 78 -8.33 -1.72 -6.43
C SER A 78 -8.13 -2.97 -7.28
N PHE A 79 -7.25 -3.86 -6.85
CA PHE A 79 -6.95 -5.08 -7.59
C PHE A 79 -6.45 -6.17 -6.62
N VAL A 80 -6.36 -7.40 -7.14
CA VAL A 80 -5.77 -8.53 -6.43
C VAL A 80 -4.46 -8.92 -7.12
N PRO A 81 -3.52 -9.60 -6.41
CA PRO A 81 -2.20 -9.94 -6.98
C PRO A 81 -2.27 -10.72 -8.29
N GLU A 82 -3.28 -11.55 -8.49
CA GLU A 82 -3.48 -12.32 -9.71
C GLU A 82 -3.69 -11.44 -10.95
N ASP A 83 -4.17 -10.22 -10.75
CA ASP A 83 -4.37 -9.24 -11.83
C ASP A 83 -3.07 -8.57 -12.26
N ILE A 84 -2.01 -8.68 -11.45
CA ILE A 84 -0.72 -8.00 -11.68
C ILE A 84 0.12 -8.72 -12.71
N ALA A 85 0.08 -10.05 -12.72
CA ALA A 85 1.02 -10.89 -13.47
C ALA A 85 1.20 -10.50 -14.95
N PRO A 86 0.15 -10.09 -15.70
CA PRO A 86 0.31 -9.63 -17.06
C PRO A 86 0.47 -8.12 -17.24
N CYS A 87 0.48 -7.34 -16.15
CA CYS A 87 0.40 -5.88 -16.25
C CYS A 87 1.73 -5.20 -15.90
N GLU A 88 2.32 -4.52 -16.88
CA GLU A 88 3.57 -3.77 -16.68
C GLU A 88 3.42 -2.55 -15.78
N ALA A 89 2.17 -2.11 -15.53
CA ALA A 89 1.90 -0.94 -14.69
C ALA A 89 2.46 -1.07 -13.26
N PHE A 90 2.63 -2.30 -12.78
CA PHE A 90 3.08 -2.58 -11.43
C PHE A 90 4.54 -2.99 -11.33
N HIS A 91 5.31 -2.72 -12.38
CA HIS A 91 6.76 -2.87 -12.35
C HIS A 91 7.36 -1.61 -11.72
N GLY A 92 7.54 -1.65 -10.42
CA GLY A 92 8.36 -0.66 -9.74
C GLY A 92 9.85 -0.96 -9.97
N ALA A 93 10.71 0.00 -9.62
CA ALA A 93 12.16 -0.16 -9.70
C ALA A 93 12.71 -1.08 -8.59
N HIS A 94 11.93 -2.07 -8.17
CA HIS A 94 12.25 -2.93 -7.02
C HIS A 94 12.77 -4.29 -7.48
N ASP A 95 13.71 -4.85 -6.73
CA ASP A 95 14.39 -6.10 -7.08
C ASP A 95 13.46 -7.33 -7.02
N ALA A 96 12.37 -7.25 -6.25
CA ALA A 96 11.40 -8.33 -6.17
C ALA A 96 9.99 -7.75 -6.28
N ARG A 97 9.17 -8.35 -7.15
CA ARG A 97 7.76 -7.96 -7.31
C ARG A 97 6.93 -8.60 -6.20
N LEU A 98 5.79 -7.97 -5.88
CA LEU A 98 4.85 -8.50 -4.90
C LEU A 98 4.48 -9.96 -5.20
N VAL A 99 4.23 -10.29 -6.47
CA VAL A 99 3.89 -11.66 -6.90
C VAL A 99 4.97 -12.65 -6.49
N ASP A 100 6.24 -12.30 -6.69
CA ASP A 100 7.37 -13.16 -6.36
C ASP A 100 7.45 -13.44 -4.85
N VAL A 101 7.21 -12.39 -4.05
CA VAL A 101 7.22 -12.51 -2.59
C VAL A 101 6.07 -13.40 -2.11
N LEU A 102 4.88 -13.24 -2.71
CA LEU A 102 3.71 -14.06 -2.37
C LEU A 102 3.88 -15.52 -2.78
N GLU A 103 4.52 -15.78 -3.92
CA GLU A 103 4.87 -17.15 -4.33
C GLU A 103 5.82 -17.79 -3.34
N ALA A 104 6.87 -17.07 -2.91
CA ALA A 104 7.81 -17.55 -1.93
C ALA A 104 7.10 -17.87 -0.59
N ALA A 105 6.20 -16.99 -0.15
CA ALA A 105 5.40 -17.21 1.06
C ALA A 105 4.53 -18.46 0.93
N SER A 106 3.90 -18.66 -0.21
CA SER A 106 3.05 -19.81 -0.48
C SER A 106 3.83 -21.11 -0.41
N LEU A 107 5.06 -21.12 -0.94
CA LEU A 107 5.94 -22.30 -0.85
C LEU A 107 6.30 -22.66 0.60
N LEU A 108 6.31 -21.64 1.47
CA LEU A 108 6.56 -21.83 2.90
C LEU A 108 5.28 -22.12 3.70
N GLY A 109 4.13 -22.20 3.05
CA GLY A 109 2.86 -22.49 3.68
C GLY A 109 2.06 -21.28 4.14
N TYR A 110 2.48 -20.05 3.79
CA TYR A 110 1.81 -18.82 4.18
C TYR A 110 0.98 -18.27 3.00
N ARG A 111 -0.35 -18.24 3.15
CA ARG A 111 -1.28 -17.82 2.08
C ARG A 111 -2.31 -16.84 2.63
N PRO A 112 -1.91 -15.62 2.98
CA PRO A 112 -2.86 -14.61 3.43
C PRO A 112 -3.79 -14.18 2.28
N GLU A 113 -4.95 -13.66 2.64
CA GLU A 113 -5.80 -12.94 1.70
C GLU A 113 -5.13 -11.61 1.38
N VAL A 114 -4.84 -11.31 0.12
CA VAL A 114 -4.11 -10.10 -0.27
C VAL A 114 -4.95 -9.26 -1.22
N HIS A 115 -5.07 -7.98 -0.86
CA HIS A 115 -5.71 -6.95 -1.67
C HIS A 115 -4.72 -5.81 -1.90
N CYS A 116 -4.89 -5.09 -2.99
CA CYS A 116 -4.02 -3.98 -3.33
C CYS A 116 -4.83 -2.73 -3.66
N LEU A 117 -4.35 -1.59 -3.20
CA LEU A 117 -4.80 -0.27 -3.64
C LEU A 117 -3.62 0.41 -4.32
N GLY A 118 -3.78 0.72 -5.59
CA GLY A 118 -2.80 1.47 -6.35
C GLY A 118 -3.29 2.90 -6.57
N ILE A 119 -2.36 3.84 -6.59
CA ILE A 119 -2.67 5.23 -6.89
C ILE A 119 -1.94 5.59 -8.17
N GLN A 120 -2.70 5.96 -9.22
CA GLN A 120 -2.09 6.40 -10.48
C GLN A 120 -1.23 7.63 -10.22
N VAL A 121 0.05 7.52 -10.56
CA VAL A 121 1.01 8.60 -10.37
C VAL A 121 0.98 9.57 -11.55
N GLN A 122 1.48 10.78 -11.32
CA GLN A 122 1.77 11.76 -12.35
C GLN A 122 3.25 11.66 -12.77
N ASN A 123 4.14 11.55 -11.79
CA ASN A 123 5.58 11.45 -12.02
C ASN A 123 6.24 10.67 -10.87
N MET A 124 6.87 9.55 -11.18
CA MET A 124 7.67 8.79 -10.22
C MET A 124 9.12 8.58 -10.69
N ASN A 125 9.53 9.33 -11.73
CA ASN A 125 10.88 9.33 -12.26
C ASN A 125 11.39 10.77 -12.40
N PRO A 126 11.50 11.51 -11.27
CA PRO A 126 12.03 12.88 -11.32
C PRO A 126 13.51 12.87 -11.74
N SER A 127 13.97 13.96 -12.35
CA SER A 127 15.37 14.09 -12.77
C SER A 127 16.34 14.10 -11.59
N ASP A 128 15.88 14.60 -10.44
CA ASP A 128 16.63 14.59 -9.18
C ASP A 128 15.75 13.98 -8.08
N TYR A 129 16.36 13.47 -7.02
CA TYR A 129 15.62 13.00 -5.86
C TYR A 129 14.73 14.11 -5.32
N THR A 130 13.47 13.82 -5.20
CA THR A 130 12.45 14.79 -4.81
C THR A 130 11.52 14.19 -3.78
N ILE A 131 11.50 14.76 -2.59
CA ILE A 131 10.57 14.36 -1.52
C ILE A 131 9.28 15.16 -1.69
N GLY A 132 8.15 14.49 -1.55
CA GLY A 132 6.82 15.07 -1.70
C GLY A 132 6.04 14.37 -2.80
N LEU A 133 4.85 14.86 -3.08
CA LEU A 133 3.96 14.31 -4.10
C LEU A 133 3.58 15.40 -5.09
N THR A 134 3.25 15.00 -6.33
CA THR A 134 2.65 15.95 -7.27
C THR A 134 1.29 16.41 -6.76
N PRO A 135 0.81 17.60 -7.15
CA PRO A 135 -0.43 18.15 -6.59
C PRO A 135 -1.67 17.27 -6.72
N LEU A 136 -1.84 16.58 -7.85
CA LEU A 136 -2.99 15.71 -8.05
C LEU A 136 -2.95 14.48 -7.15
N VAL A 137 -1.76 13.92 -6.93
CA VAL A 137 -1.58 12.77 -6.04
C VAL A 137 -1.72 13.21 -4.59
N GLU A 138 -1.15 14.34 -4.20
CA GLU A 138 -1.33 14.91 -2.84
C GLU A 138 -2.81 15.12 -2.54
N ALA A 139 -3.56 15.67 -3.50
CA ALA A 139 -5.00 15.92 -3.33
C ALA A 139 -5.81 14.62 -3.18
N SER A 140 -5.30 13.48 -3.61
CA SER A 140 -5.98 12.18 -3.51
C SER A 140 -5.81 11.52 -2.14
N LEU A 141 -4.89 12.00 -1.30
CA LEU A 141 -4.61 11.37 0.00
C LEU A 141 -5.83 11.20 0.90
N PRO A 142 -6.71 12.21 1.09
CA PRO A 142 -7.90 12.03 1.92
C PRO A 142 -8.82 10.92 1.41
N PHE A 143 -9.02 10.83 0.11
CA PHE A 143 -9.83 9.77 -0.49
C PHE A 143 -9.18 8.40 -0.31
N LEU A 144 -7.87 8.31 -0.47
CA LEU A 144 -7.13 7.07 -0.28
C LEU A 144 -7.24 6.58 1.16
N VAL A 145 -7.14 7.48 2.14
CA VAL A 145 -7.36 7.16 3.55
C VAL A 145 -8.77 6.60 3.77
N GLU A 146 -9.78 7.20 3.13
CA GLU A 146 -11.16 6.69 3.21
C GLU A 146 -11.30 5.30 2.58
N CYS A 147 -10.56 5.02 1.50
CA CYS A 147 -10.53 3.68 0.88
C CYS A 147 -9.96 2.64 1.85
N VAL A 148 -8.91 2.96 2.57
CA VAL A 148 -8.33 2.07 3.59
C VAL A 148 -9.32 1.82 4.72
N LYS A 149 -9.99 2.86 5.21
CA LYS A 149 -11.01 2.73 6.25
C LYS A 149 -12.17 1.86 5.77
N GLY A 150 -12.60 2.03 4.53
CA GLY A 150 -13.65 1.22 3.92
C GLY A 150 -13.26 -0.25 3.82
N PHE A 151 -12.02 -0.53 3.46
CA PHE A 151 -11.48 -1.88 3.45
C PHE A 151 -11.54 -2.51 4.85
N LEU A 152 -11.05 -1.79 5.85
CA LEU A 152 -11.05 -2.26 7.23
C LEU A 152 -12.48 -2.50 7.75
N LYS A 153 -13.42 -1.64 7.39
CA LYS A 153 -14.82 -1.80 7.76
C LYS A 153 -15.39 -3.09 7.19
N LYS A 154 -15.06 -3.44 5.95
CA LYS A 154 -15.47 -4.71 5.33
C LYS A 154 -14.88 -5.92 6.05
N GLN A 155 -13.74 -5.74 6.69
CA GLN A 155 -13.09 -6.77 7.51
C GLN A 155 -13.63 -6.80 8.95
N GLY A 156 -14.64 -6.00 9.26
CA GLY A 156 -15.23 -5.93 10.59
C GLY A 156 -14.43 -5.07 11.57
N ILE A 157 -13.52 -4.24 11.08
CA ILE A 157 -12.67 -3.41 11.91
C ILE A 157 -13.22 -1.99 11.99
N ARG A 158 -13.35 -1.48 13.21
CA ARG A 158 -13.69 -0.10 13.46
C ARG A 158 -12.42 0.67 13.82
N VAL A 159 -12.19 1.76 13.10
CA VAL A 159 -11.04 2.65 13.29
C VAL A 159 -11.52 3.91 14.02
N GLU A 160 -10.77 4.34 15.02
CA GLU A 160 -11.10 5.52 15.82
C GLU A 160 -10.19 6.70 15.48
N GLU A 161 -10.77 7.89 15.33
CA GLU A 161 -9.98 9.09 15.14
C GLU A 161 -9.21 9.42 16.42
N ARG A 162 -7.94 9.80 16.26
CA ARG A 162 -7.17 10.31 17.39
C ARG A 162 -7.68 11.68 17.79
N GLN A 163 -7.87 11.89 19.07
CA GLN A 163 -8.20 13.20 19.58
C GLN A 163 -6.96 14.08 19.50
N ILE A 164 -7.09 15.21 18.84
CA ILE A 164 -6.03 16.22 18.79
C ILE A 164 -6.16 17.03 20.07
N SER A 165 -5.19 16.86 20.94
CA SER A 165 -5.09 17.66 22.16
C SER A 165 -4.40 18.99 21.88
#